data_1f91f1d05acd410dcfab6fa8f9af24ed
#
_entry.id   1f91f1d05acd410dcfab6fa8f9af24ed
#
_cell.length_a   1.000
_cell.length_b   1.000
_cell.length_c   1.000
_cell.angle_alpha   90.00
_cell.angle_beta   90.00
_cell.angle_gamma   90.00
#
_symmetry.space_group_name_H-M   'P 1'
#
loop_
_entity.id
_entity.type
_entity.pdbx_description
1 polymer ?
#
loop_
_entity_poly.entity_id
_entity_poly.type
_entity_poly.pdbx_seq_one_letter_code
_entity_poly.pdbx_strand_id
1 'polypeptide(L)'
;MGIRYKDEDLGDPQILITKVNDRLKDKDYKIILEPGRSIVGTSGILVTQIEYIKDAGDKKFAIIDAGMNDLIRPSLYEAWHGVKEVKQKDIEVATYDLAGPVCETGDVLAKDRELRILPNDYLAIMDVGAYGSVMASNYNSRSKPIELLVSEDKVQVIKRRENFEDLIALET
;
A
#
# COMPACT_ATOMS: atom_id res chain seq x y z
N MET A 1 -5.02 16.19 -6.58
CA MET A 1 -5.33 15.21 -7.64
C MET A 1 -5.11 13.81 -7.07
N GLY A 2 -6.08 12.91 -7.29
CA GLY A 2 -6.03 11.51 -6.81
C GLY A 2 -5.40 10.55 -7.82
N ILE A 3 -5.40 9.27 -7.46
CA ILE A 3 -5.16 8.14 -8.36
C ILE A 3 -6.37 7.20 -8.26
N ARG A 4 -6.53 6.35 -9.26
CA ARG A 4 -7.56 5.29 -9.23
C ARG A 4 -7.02 4.11 -8.43
N TYR A 5 -7.70 3.76 -7.37
CA TYR A 5 -7.39 2.57 -6.58
C TYR A 5 -8.24 1.37 -7.02
N LYS A 6 -9.49 1.60 -7.34
CA LYS A 6 -10.44 0.58 -7.80
C LYS A 6 -11.18 1.06 -9.04
N ASP A 7 -12.37 1.62 -8.87
CA ASP A 7 -13.28 1.99 -9.95
C ASP A 7 -13.61 3.50 -9.95
N GLU A 8 -12.88 4.31 -9.17
CA GLU A 8 -13.17 5.72 -9.04
C GLU A 8 -12.96 6.45 -10.36
N ASP A 9 -13.90 7.31 -10.72
CA ASP A 9 -13.71 8.30 -11.77
C ASP A 9 -12.90 9.48 -11.23
N LEU A 10 -11.68 9.60 -11.70
CA LEU A 10 -10.77 10.66 -11.23
C LEU A 10 -11.05 12.02 -11.85
N GLY A 11 -11.87 12.07 -12.89
CA GLY A 11 -12.00 13.24 -13.74
C GLY A 11 -10.67 13.60 -14.43
N ASP A 12 -10.77 14.40 -15.48
CA ASP A 12 -9.58 14.92 -16.18
C ASP A 12 -8.95 16.08 -15.38
N PRO A 13 -7.66 16.01 -14.99
CA PRO A 13 -6.95 17.12 -14.36
C PRO A 13 -7.02 18.42 -15.17
N GLN A 14 -7.05 18.34 -16.49
CA GLN A 14 -7.16 19.49 -17.37
C GLN A 14 -8.49 20.24 -17.17
N ILE A 15 -9.59 19.50 -16.96
CA ILE A 15 -10.90 20.09 -16.67
C ILE A 15 -10.86 20.87 -15.34
N LEU A 16 -10.20 20.33 -14.32
CA LEU A 16 -10.04 21.01 -13.04
C LEU A 16 -9.26 22.31 -13.21
N ILE A 17 -8.11 22.26 -13.91
CA ILE A 17 -7.25 23.42 -14.15
C ILE A 17 -8.00 24.48 -14.93
N THR A 18 -8.72 24.10 -15.98
CA THR A 18 -9.53 25.02 -16.78
C THR A 18 -10.58 25.73 -15.90
N LYS A 19 -11.33 24.97 -15.10
CA LYS A 19 -12.33 25.56 -14.19
C LYS A 19 -11.73 26.53 -13.15
N VAL A 20 -10.54 26.24 -12.65
CA VAL A 20 -9.82 27.12 -11.72
C VAL A 20 -9.39 28.39 -12.44
N ASN A 21 -8.79 28.27 -13.62
CA ASN A 21 -8.36 29.41 -14.42
C ASN A 21 -9.55 30.31 -14.78
N ASP A 22 -10.68 29.75 -15.21
CA ASP A 22 -11.88 30.50 -15.58
C ASP A 22 -12.44 31.30 -14.39
N ARG A 23 -12.38 30.74 -13.16
CA ARG A 23 -12.84 31.43 -11.95
C ARG A 23 -11.90 32.54 -11.49
N LEU A 24 -10.64 32.47 -11.86
CA LEU A 24 -9.60 33.39 -11.41
C LEU A 24 -9.09 34.33 -12.50
N LYS A 25 -9.63 34.25 -13.74
CA LYS A 25 -9.17 35.03 -14.89
C LYS A 25 -9.15 36.56 -14.68
N ASP A 26 -10.07 37.07 -13.85
CA ASP A 26 -10.19 38.49 -13.54
C ASP A 26 -9.46 38.86 -12.23
N LYS A 27 -8.65 37.97 -11.70
CA LYS A 27 -7.87 38.15 -10.48
C LYS A 27 -6.38 38.14 -10.79
N ASP A 28 -5.65 39.01 -10.15
CA ASP A 28 -4.16 39.02 -10.23
C ASP A 28 -3.57 38.03 -9.24
N TYR A 29 -3.83 36.73 -9.46
CA TYR A 29 -3.31 35.65 -8.65
C TYR A 29 -2.37 34.76 -9.46
N LYS A 30 -1.25 34.36 -8.85
CA LYS A 30 -0.41 33.27 -9.31
C LYS A 30 -0.96 31.95 -8.76
N ILE A 31 -1.29 31.01 -9.65
CA ILE A 31 -1.75 29.67 -9.27
C ILE A 31 -0.53 28.78 -9.08
N ILE A 32 -0.41 28.14 -7.93
CA ILE A 32 0.61 27.13 -7.62
C ILE A 32 -0.14 25.83 -7.28
N LEU A 33 0.24 24.72 -7.92
CA LEU A 33 -0.30 23.39 -7.68
C LEU A 33 0.78 22.50 -7.06
N GLU A 34 0.41 21.69 -6.09
CA GLU A 34 1.29 20.75 -5.38
C GLU A 34 0.79 19.31 -5.56
N PRO A 35 0.87 18.73 -6.76
CA PRO A 35 0.47 17.36 -7.00
C PRO A 35 1.47 16.40 -6.33
N GLY A 36 0.99 15.54 -5.44
CA GLY A 36 1.81 14.52 -4.76
C GLY A 36 1.36 13.12 -5.18
N ARG A 37 0.19 12.68 -4.70
CA ARG A 37 -0.31 11.32 -4.94
C ARG A 37 -0.39 10.95 -6.42
N SER A 38 -0.86 11.85 -7.26
CA SER A 38 -0.99 11.63 -8.70
C SER A 38 0.35 11.40 -9.42
N ILE A 39 1.47 11.80 -8.81
CA ILE A 39 2.80 11.59 -9.39
C ILE A 39 3.37 10.24 -8.95
N VAL A 40 3.32 9.93 -7.66
CA VAL A 40 4.06 8.79 -7.09
C VAL A 40 3.17 7.64 -6.60
N GLY A 41 1.85 7.82 -6.52
CA GLY A 41 0.97 6.82 -5.92
C GLY A 41 1.06 5.45 -6.57
N THR A 42 1.04 5.40 -7.89
CA THR A 42 1.08 4.14 -8.68
C THR A 42 2.50 3.59 -8.88
N SER A 43 3.54 4.33 -8.47
CA SER A 43 4.93 3.90 -8.65
C SER A 43 5.46 2.95 -7.58
N GLY A 44 4.69 2.68 -6.53
CA GLY A 44 5.12 1.83 -5.43
C GLY A 44 4.22 0.64 -5.20
N ILE A 45 4.85 -0.48 -4.83
CA ILE A 45 4.19 -1.69 -4.36
C ILE A 45 4.76 -2.10 -3.00
N LEU A 46 3.95 -2.72 -2.15
CA LEU A 46 4.40 -3.42 -0.95
C LEU A 46 4.37 -4.91 -1.26
N VAL A 47 5.54 -5.54 -1.23
CA VAL A 47 5.65 -7.00 -1.38
C VAL A 47 5.52 -7.63 -0.01
N THR A 48 4.69 -8.68 0.11
CA THR A 48 4.47 -9.41 1.35
C THR A 48 4.44 -10.90 1.09
N GLN A 49 4.88 -11.70 2.04
CA GLN A 49 4.83 -13.16 2.01
C GLN A 49 3.61 -13.66 2.77
N ILE A 50 3.01 -14.74 2.28
CA ILE A 50 1.95 -15.48 2.99
C ILE A 50 2.62 -16.47 3.92
N GLU A 51 2.46 -16.27 5.22
CA GLU A 51 2.97 -17.15 6.25
C GLU A 51 2.16 -18.44 6.33
N TYR A 52 0.84 -18.30 6.40
CA TYR A 52 -0.09 -19.44 6.37
C TYR A 52 -1.50 -19.03 5.97
N ILE A 53 -2.32 -20.00 5.63
CA ILE A 53 -3.75 -19.81 5.34
C ILE A 53 -4.56 -20.39 6.48
N LYS A 54 -5.48 -19.59 7.03
CA LYS A 54 -6.45 -20.01 8.03
C LYS A 54 -7.82 -20.11 7.40
N ASP A 55 -8.42 -21.30 7.48
CA ASP A 55 -9.83 -21.52 7.14
C ASP A 55 -10.68 -21.43 8.41
N ALA A 56 -11.62 -20.51 8.44
CA ALA A 56 -12.55 -20.32 9.56
C ALA A 56 -13.99 -20.75 9.19
N GLY A 57 -14.14 -21.56 8.16
CA GLY A 57 -15.40 -22.11 7.67
C GLY A 57 -16.04 -21.20 6.63
N ASP A 58 -16.71 -20.16 7.05
CA ASP A 58 -17.35 -19.17 6.18
C ASP A 58 -16.37 -18.15 5.60
N LYS A 59 -15.17 -18.05 6.15
CA LYS A 59 -14.16 -17.08 5.75
C LYS A 59 -12.74 -17.67 5.77
N LYS A 60 -11.95 -17.32 4.74
CA LYS A 60 -10.53 -17.67 4.67
C LYS A 60 -9.65 -16.45 4.89
N PHE A 61 -8.58 -16.63 5.63
CA PHE A 61 -7.59 -15.60 5.88
C PHE A 61 -6.23 -16.03 5.32
N ALA A 62 -5.60 -15.14 4.57
CA ALA A 62 -4.18 -15.23 4.27
C ALA A 62 -3.44 -14.40 5.32
N ILE A 63 -2.71 -15.05 6.20
CA ILE A 63 -1.87 -14.36 7.19
C ILE A 63 -0.56 -14.02 6.51
N ILE A 64 -0.22 -12.74 6.52
CA ILE A 64 0.92 -12.18 5.80
C ILE A 64 1.93 -11.54 6.75
N ASP A 65 3.18 -11.39 6.32
CA ASP A 65 4.26 -10.79 7.12
C ASP A 65 4.19 -9.25 7.18
N ALA A 66 3.54 -8.59 6.22
CA ALA A 66 3.25 -7.16 6.30
C ALA A 66 2.06 -6.88 7.22
N GLY A 67 2.11 -5.76 7.95
CA GLY A 67 1.06 -5.34 8.86
C GLY A 67 0.64 -3.89 8.69
N MET A 68 -0.33 -3.46 9.51
CA MET A 68 -0.79 -2.08 9.53
C MET A 68 0.31 -1.07 9.86
N ASN A 69 1.38 -1.49 10.51
CA ASN A 69 2.55 -0.67 10.76
C ASN A 69 3.32 -0.35 9.47
N ASP A 70 3.27 -1.21 8.46
CA ASP A 70 3.92 -1.03 7.15
C ASP A 70 3.02 -0.24 6.18
N LEU A 71 1.70 -0.51 6.22
CA LEU A 71 0.70 0.16 5.40
C LEU A 71 -0.56 0.46 6.22
N ILE A 72 -0.60 1.64 6.84
CA ILE A 72 -1.68 2.02 7.77
C ILE A 72 -3.00 2.37 7.05
N ARG A 73 -2.98 2.72 5.78
CA ARG A 73 -4.13 3.29 5.06
C ARG A 73 -5.39 2.41 5.05
N PRO A 74 -5.33 1.07 4.90
CA PRO A 74 -6.51 0.22 5.02
C PRO A 74 -7.17 0.31 6.39
N SER A 75 -6.39 0.32 7.46
CA SER A 75 -6.88 0.39 8.83
C SER A 75 -7.40 1.78 9.21
N LEU A 76 -6.72 2.84 8.75
CA LEU A 76 -7.02 4.22 9.15
C LEU A 76 -8.15 4.85 8.32
N TYR A 77 -8.22 4.53 7.04
CA TYR A 77 -9.12 5.18 6.08
C TYR A 77 -10.05 4.20 5.35
N GLU A 78 -10.03 2.92 5.71
CA GLU A 78 -10.70 1.86 4.93
C GLU A 78 -10.26 1.89 3.45
N ALA A 79 -9.01 2.33 3.20
CA ALA A 79 -8.51 2.53 1.85
C ALA A 79 -8.34 1.19 1.14
N TRP A 80 -8.92 1.11 -0.05
CA TRP A 80 -8.75 -0.05 -0.91
C TRP A 80 -7.41 0.03 -1.64
N HIS A 81 -6.68 -1.09 -1.68
CA HIS A 81 -5.50 -1.29 -2.50
C HIS A 81 -5.67 -2.56 -3.33
N GLY A 82 -5.23 -2.53 -4.58
CA GLY A 82 -5.16 -3.74 -5.41
C GLY A 82 -4.20 -4.76 -4.81
N VAL A 83 -4.52 -6.04 -4.95
CA VAL A 83 -3.63 -7.13 -4.55
C VAL A 83 -3.42 -8.04 -5.75
N LYS A 84 -2.18 -8.42 -6.02
CA LYS A 84 -1.81 -9.32 -7.11
C LYS A 84 -0.87 -10.41 -6.63
N GLU A 85 -1.08 -11.62 -7.13
CA GLU A 85 -0.09 -12.69 -6.97
C GLU A 85 1.18 -12.33 -7.75
N VAL A 86 2.35 -12.41 -7.11
CA VAL A 86 3.64 -12.22 -7.78
C VAL A 86 3.89 -13.33 -8.80
N LYS A 87 3.43 -14.54 -8.50
CA LYS A 87 3.50 -15.68 -9.41
C LYS A 87 2.11 -16.29 -9.56
N GLN A 88 1.58 -16.20 -10.78
CA GLN A 88 0.31 -16.87 -11.11
C GLN A 88 0.43 -18.39 -11.06
N LYS A 89 -0.62 -19.04 -10.58
CA LYS A 89 -0.73 -20.49 -10.45
C LYS A 89 -2.02 -20.99 -11.07
N ASP A 90 -1.97 -22.20 -11.61
CA ASP A 90 -3.16 -22.90 -12.12
C ASP A 90 -3.78 -23.75 -10.99
N ILE A 91 -4.36 -23.05 -10.02
CA ILE A 91 -5.11 -23.63 -8.89
C ILE A 91 -6.46 -22.94 -8.75
N GLU A 92 -7.34 -23.52 -7.98
CA GLU A 92 -8.66 -22.97 -7.73
C GLU A 92 -8.56 -21.59 -7.05
N VAL A 93 -9.38 -20.65 -7.53
CA VAL A 93 -9.52 -19.33 -6.89
C VAL A 93 -10.34 -19.46 -5.62
N ALA A 94 -9.92 -18.75 -4.58
CA ALA A 94 -10.74 -18.60 -3.38
C ALA A 94 -10.67 -17.14 -2.86
N THR A 95 -11.65 -16.78 -2.03
CA THR A 95 -11.75 -15.44 -1.46
C THR A 95 -11.05 -15.40 -0.11
N TYR A 96 -10.18 -14.40 0.07
CA TYR A 96 -9.37 -14.21 1.27
C TYR A 96 -9.46 -12.79 1.83
N ASP A 97 -9.40 -12.68 3.15
CA ASP A 97 -8.95 -11.46 3.82
C ASP A 97 -7.44 -11.58 4.09
N LEU A 98 -6.69 -10.51 3.87
CA LEU A 98 -5.26 -10.43 4.17
C LEU A 98 -5.09 -9.83 5.55
N ALA A 99 -4.69 -10.63 6.52
CA ALA A 99 -4.47 -10.21 7.91
C ALA A 99 -2.97 -10.16 8.20
N GLY A 100 -2.52 -9.08 8.81
CA GLY A 100 -1.14 -8.91 9.24
C GLY A 100 -0.84 -9.60 10.58
N PRO A 101 0.41 -9.48 11.07
CA PRO A 101 0.88 -10.16 12.27
C PRO A 101 0.64 -9.35 13.56
N VAL A 102 0.09 -8.15 13.48
CA VAL A 102 -0.14 -7.31 14.65
C VAL A 102 -1.37 -7.77 15.41
N CYS A 103 -1.28 -7.87 16.73
CA CYS A 103 -2.40 -8.23 17.60
C CYS A 103 -3.39 -7.06 17.76
N GLU A 104 -4.02 -6.68 16.65
CA GLU A 104 -4.94 -5.55 16.52
C GLU A 104 -6.05 -5.90 15.54
N THR A 105 -7.29 -5.62 15.90
CA THR A 105 -8.46 -5.90 15.05
C THR A 105 -8.39 -5.20 13.69
N GLY A 106 -7.75 -4.03 13.64
CA GLY A 106 -7.56 -3.26 12.42
C GLY A 106 -6.46 -3.78 11.50
N ASP A 107 -5.70 -4.82 11.89
CA ASP A 107 -4.58 -5.33 11.07
C ASP A 107 -5.06 -6.22 9.92
N VAL A 108 -5.94 -5.66 9.09
CA VAL A 108 -6.44 -6.27 7.86
C VAL A 108 -6.14 -5.35 6.69
N LEU A 109 -5.19 -5.76 5.85
CA LEU A 109 -4.69 -4.94 4.75
C LEU A 109 -5.58 -4.99 3.51
N ALA A 110 -6.34 -6.07 3.34
CA ALA A 110 -7.31 -6.20 2.26
C ALA A 110 -8.40 -7.19 2.63
N LYS A 111 -9.64 -6.96 2.18
CA LYS A 111 -10.78 -7.83 2.42
C LYS A 111 -11.36 -8.32 1.11
N ASP A 112 -11.88 -9.56 1.13
CA ASP A 112 -12.64 -10.16 0.04
C ASP A 112 -11.85 -10.17 -1.29
N ARG A 113 -10.60 -10.69 -1.26
CA ARG A 113 -9.75 -10.80 -2.46
C ARG A 113 -9.83 -12.20 -3.06
N GLU A 114 -10.19 -12.26 -4.33
CA GLU A 114 -10.14 -13.48 -5.12
C GLU A 114 -8.69 -13.74 -5.57
N LEU A 115 -8.08 -14.79 -5.03
CA LEU A 115 -6.66 -15.09 -5.22
C LEU A 115 -6.43 -16.59 -5.41
N ARG A 116 -5.33 -16.93 -6.12
CA ARG A 116 -4.80 -18.29 -6.31
C ARG A 116 -3.50 -18.43 -5.55
N ILE A 117 -3.56 -18.72 -4.26
CA ILE A 117 -2.43 -18.62 -3.34
C ILE A 117 -2.25 -19.87 -2.49
N LEU A 118 -1.01 -20.09 -2.10
CA LEU A 118 -0.58 -21.10 -1.14
C LEU A 118 0.32 -20.46 -0.08
N PRO A 119 0.55 -21.11 1.07
CA PRO A 119 1.57 -20.68 2.03
C PRO A 119 2.93 -20.50 1.35
N ASN A 120 3.70 -19.52 1.80
CA ASN A 120 4.98 -19.07 1.25
C ASN A 120 4.92 -18.36 -0.12
N ASP A 121 3.75 -18.12 -0.68
CA ASP A 121 3.61 -17.26 -1.85
C ASP A 121 3.83 -15.80 -1.51
N TYR A 122 4.17 -15.02 -2.55
CA TYR A 122 4.30 -13.57 -2.44
C TYR A 122 3.14 -12.86 -3.12
N LEU A 123 2.68 -11.81 -2.47
CA LEU A 123 1.69 -10.88 -2.96
C LEU A 123 2.30 -9.48 -3.13
N ALA A 124 1.79 -8.74 -4.10
CA ALA A 124 2.07 -7.33 -4.29
C ALA A 124 0.81 -6.52 -3.95
N ILE A 125 0.88 -5.68 -2.92
CA ILE A 125 -0.14 -4.68 -2.61
C ILE A 125 0.21 -3.44 -3.41
N MET A 126 -0.72 -3.01 -4.27
CA MET A 126 -0.49 -2.00 -5.30
C MET A 126 -0.71 -0.57 -4.77
N ASP A 127 -0.20 0.40 -5.53
CA ASP A 127 -0.48 1.83 -5.36
C ASP A 127 -0.09 2.40 -3.99
N VAL A 128 1.05 1.96 -3.46
CA VAL A 128 1.56 2.39 -2.14
C VAL A 128 2.65 3.46 -2.23
N GLY A 129 2.98 3.96 -3.43
CA GLY A 129 4.03 4.96 -3.62
C GLY A 129 3.76 6.30 -2.94
N ALA A 130 2.49 6.62 -2.69
CA ALA A 130 2.10 7.74 -1.83
C ALA A 130 1.46 7.21 -0.55
N TYR A 131 1.91 7.74 0.60
CA TYR A 131 1.36 7.44 1.93
C TYR A 131 1.50 5.97 2.36
N GLY A 132 2.37 5.19 1.73
CA GLY A 132 2.82 3.89 2.21
C GLY A 132 3.94 4.08 3.24
N SER A 133 5.19 3.98 2.79
CA SER A 133 6.38 4.06 3.65
C SER A 133 6.44 5.31 4.54
N VAL A 134 6.01 6.48 4.03
CA VAL A 134 6.04 7.74 4.80
C VAL A 134 5.11 7.73 6.02
N MET A 135 4.06 6.93 6.00
CA MET A 135 3.14 6.74 7.14
C MET A 135 3.42 5.45 7.93
N ALA A 136 4.42 4.67 7.53
CA ALA A 136 4.83 3.49 8.26
C ALA A 136 5.37 3.87 9.65
N SER A 137 5.12 3.01 10.63
CA SER A 137 5.50 3.23 12.02
C SER A 137 6.16 2.00 12.62
N ASN A 138 6.70 2.16 13.82
CA ASN A 138 7.21 1.05 14.63
C ASN A 138 6.15 0.53 15.61
N TYR A 139 4.87 0.71 15.29
CA TYR A 139 3.79 0.18 16.12
C TYR A 139 4.02 -1.29 16.43
N ASN A 140 3.77 -1.67 17.69
CA ASN A 140 4.00 -3.00 18.22
C ASN A 140 5.47 -3.47 18.14
N SER A 141 6.43 -2.51 18.21
CA SER A 141 7.89 -2.72 18.12
C SER A 141 8.34 -3.45 16.84
N ARG A 142 7.62 -3.25 15.73
CA ARG A 142 7.98 -3.83 14.44
C ARG A 142 8.92 -2.92 13.67
N SER A 143 9.97 -3.53 13.14
CA SER A 143 10.94 -2.85 12.26
C SER A 143 10.32 -2.56 10.90
N LYS A 144 10.61 -1.37 10.34
CA LYS A 144 10.16 -1.01 9.00
C LYS A 144 10.91 -1.82 7.92
N PRO A 145 10.24 -2.15 6.81
CA PRO A 145 10.83 -2.95 5.75
C PRO A 145 11.91 -2.19 4.99
N ILE A 146 12.67 -2.92 4.19
CA ILE A 146 13.60 -2.36 3.20
C ILE A 146 12.81 -1.61 2.11
N GLU A 147 13.39 -0.50 1.60
CA GLU A 147 12.86 0.15 0.40
C GLU A 147 13.86 0.04 -0.76
N LEU A 148 13.34 -0.42 -1.88
CA LEU A 148 14.10 -0.64 -3.10
C LEU A 148 13.58 0.30 -4.20
N LEU A 149 14.51 0.95 -4.89
CA LEU A 149 14.23 1.63 -6.14
C LEU A 149 14.55 0.68 -7.30
N VAL A 150 13.53 0.42 -8.12
CA VAL A 150 13.68 -0.39 -9.34
C VAL A 150 13.56 0.53 -10.54
N SER A 151 14.58 0.53 -11.39
CA SER A 151 14.60 1.29 -12.64
C SER A 151 15.17 0.39 -13.75
N GLU A 152 14.33 0.04 -14.69
CA GLU A 152 14.63 -0.95 -15.72
C GLU A 152 15.05 -2.29 -15.09
N ASP A 153 16.28 -2.74 -15.30
CA ASP A 153 16.86 -3.96 -14.76
C ASP A 153 17.71 -3.73 -13.49
N LYS A 154 17.79 -2.48 -13.00
CA LYS A 154 18.58 -2.11 -11.84
C LYS A 154 17.75 -2.04 -10.58
N VAL A 155 18.26 -2.61 -9.50
CA VAL A 155 17.68 -2.56 -8.17
C VAL A 155 18.66 -1.88 -7.22
N GLN A 156 18.20 -0.84 -6.54
CA GLN A 156 19.00 -0.09 -5.58
C GLN A 156 18.29 -0.06 -4.22
N VAL A 157 19.02 -0.35 -3.16
CA VAL A 157 18.55 -0.12 -1.79
C VAL A 157 18.59 1.38 -1.52
N ILE A 158 17.43 2.00 -1.33
CA ILE A 158 17.31 3.44 -0.98
C ILE A 158 17.08 3.63 0.52
N LYS A 159 16.57 2.58 1.21
CA LYS A 159 16.47 2.53 2.66
C LYS A 159 16.65 1.08 3.10
N ARG A 160 17.61 0.82 3.99
CA ARG A 160 17.80 -0.53 4.54
C ARG A 160 16.63 -0.92 5.45
N ARG A 161 16.46 -2.20 5.68
CA ARG A 161 15.55 -2.69 6.74
C ARG A 161 16.05 -2.19 8.10
N GLU A 162 15.12 -1.75 8.95
CA GLU A 162 15.42 -1.47 10.35
C GLU A 162 15.77 -2.77 11.10
N ASN A 163 16.69 -2.65 12.03
CA ASN A 163 17.03 -3.71 13.00
C ASN A 163 16.57 -3.29 14.41
N PHE A 164 16.81 -4.14 15.40
CA PHE A 164 16.39 -3.87 16.77
C PHE A 164 17.09 -2.63 17.35
N GLU A 165 18.37 -2.45 17.04
CA GLU A 165 19.16 -1.30 17.51
C GLU A 165 18.59 0.04 17.01
N ASP A 166 17.98 0.05 15.83
CA ASP A 166 17.32 1.26 15.31
C ASP A 166 16.08 1.63 16.14
N LEU A 167 15.36 0.62 16.66
CA LEU A 167 14.15 0.85 17.48
C LEU A 167 14.48 1.49 18.82
N ILE A 168 15.61 1.12 19.42
CA ILE A 168 16.04 1.58 20.75
C ILE A 168 17.11 2.68 20.71
N ALA A 169 17.45 3.19 19.52
CA ALA A 169 18.56 4.14 19.36
C ALA A 169 18.44 5.44 20.16
N LEU A 170 17.24 5.79 20.60
CA LEU A 170 16.97 6.99 21.41
C LEU A 170 16.74 6.67 22.87
N GLU A 171 16.80 5.41 23.27
CA GLU A 171 16.68 5.01 24.68
C GLU A 171 18.04 5.17 25.40
N THR A 172 18.03 5.66 26.64
CA THR A 172 19.23 5.94 27.46
C THR A 172 19.19 5.19 28.77
#